data_c1506ff1e70f918930840fb9e14d0580
#
_entry.id   c1506ff1e70f918930840fb9e14d0580
#
_cell.length_a   1.000
_cell.length_b   1.000
_cell.length_c   1.000
_cell.angle_alpha   90.00
_cell.angle_beta   90.00
_cell.angle_gamma   90.00
#
_symmetry.space_group_name_H-M   'P 1'
#
loop_
_entity.id
_entity.type
_entity.pdbx_description
1 polymer ?
#
loop_
_entity_poly.entity_id
_entity_poly.type
_entity_poly.pdbx_seq_one_letter_code
_entity_poly.pdbx_strand_id
1 'polypeptide(L)'
;MKLQTALLLASVLVWTSNGVRAVEVEVPGLLTDHTVSSVGHEFYRAFSDKWESSFTGTLTINERPSARWGSWITITVDQDVIFQSFLFPSKRDFDRNVTIALVQTAEAIKRRQIDKTLLSTGDLTSDEF
;
A
#
# COMPACT_ATOMS: atom_id res chain seq x y z
N MET A 1 22.76 -35.71 -48.69
CA MET A 1 21.54 -34.97 -48.91
C MET A 1 20.43 -35.20 -47.90
N LYS A 2 20.62 -36.13 -47.02
CA LYS A 2 19.59 -36.40 -45.99
C LYS A 2 19.96 -35.88 -44.60
N LEU A 3 21.03 -35.10 -44.52
CA LEU A 3 21.55 -34.57 -43.27
C LEU A 3 20.99 -33.18 -42.90
N GLN A 4 20.21 -32.60 -43.80
CA GLN A 4 19.68 -31.26 -43.57
C GLN A 4 18.38 -31.23 -42.81
N THR A 5 17.71 -32.36 -42.69
CA THR A 5 16.42 -32.42 -41.98
C THR A 5 16.55 -32.69 -40.49
N ALA A 6 17.72 -33.06 -40.03
CA ALA A 6 17.94 -33.34 -38.61
C ALA A 6 18.30 -32.10 -37.79
N LEU A 7 18.65 -31.00 -38.42
CA LEU A 7 19.09 -29.78 -37.74
C LEU A 7 17.96 -28.86 -37.39
N LEU A 8 16.76 -29.08 -37.88
CA LEU A 8 15.60 -28.23 -37.61
C LEU A 8 14.82 -28.63 -36.38
N LEU A 9 15.09 -29.78 -35.82
CA LEU A 9 14.38 -30.27 -34.64
C LEU A 9 15.03 -29.88 -33.30
N ALA A 10 16.23 -29.34 -33.35
CA ALA A 10 16.95 -29.01 -32.11
C ALA A 10 16.67 -27.59 -31.62
N SER A 11 16.02 -26.77 -32.43
CA SER A 11 15.82 -25.35 -32.08
C SER A 11 14.49 -25.05 -31.39
N VAL A 12 13.63 -26.02 -31.23
CA VAL A 12 12.29 -25.80 -30.64
C VAL A 12 12.25 -26.02 -29.14
N LEU A 13 13.28 -26.54 -28.56
CA LEU A 13 13.29 -26.95 -27.16
C LEU A 13 13.79 -25.88 -26.17
N VAL A 14 14.14 -24.69 -26.64
CA VAL A 14 14.65 -23.63 -25.78
C VAL A 14 13.53 -22.73 -25.21
N TRP A 15 12.30 -23.04 -25.55
CA TRP A 15 11.14 -22.34 -25.04
C TRP A 15 10.48 -23.05 -23.84
N THR A 16 11.25 -23.81 -23.11
CA THR A 16 10.81 -24.07 -21.76
C THR A 16 10.91 -22.73 -21.03
N SER A 17 9.88 -21.97 -21.17
CA SER A 17 9.59 -20.87 -20.30
C SER A 17 10.04 -21.25 -18.90
N ASN A 18 11.04 -20.60 -18.42
CA ASN A 18 11.22 -20.44 -17.02
C ASN A 18 9.88 -19.95 -16.51
N GLY A 19 9.10 -20.87 -15.99
CA GLY A 19 7.81 -20.50 -15.45
C GLY A 19 8.02 -19.24 -14.69
N VAL A 20 7.34 -18.20 -15.09
CA VAL A 20 7.17 -17.02 -14.27
C VAL A 20 6.64 -17.56 -12.96
N ARG A 21 7.53 -17.88 -12.08
CA ARG A 21 7.14 -18.06 -10.72
C ARG A 21 6.59 -16.72 -10.33
N ALA A 22 5.30 -16.68 -10.17
CA ALA A 22 4.72 -15.71 -9.28
C ALA A 22 5.38 -15.95 -7.93
N VAL A 23 6.60 -15.47 -7.78
CA VAL A 23 7.16 -15.28 -6.47
C VAL A 23 6.21 -14.27 -5.86
N GLU A 24 5.48 -14.68 -4.85
CA GLU A 24 4.85 -13.75 -3.97
C GLU A 24 5.97 -12.91 -3.37
N VAL A 25 6.41 -11.94 -4.13
CA VAL A 25 7.23 -10.87 -3.61
C VAL A 25 6.25 -10.11 -2.73
N GLU A 26 6.42 -10.23 -1.43
CA GLU A 26 5.79 -9.31 -0.50
C GLU A 26 6.16 -7.92 -0.98
N VAL A 27 5.21 -7.28 -1.66
CA VAL A 27 5.40 -5.92 -2.13
C VAL A 27 5.51 -5.07 -0.87
N PRO A 28 6.66 -4.43 -0.62
CA PRO A 28 6.76 -3.50 0.51
C PRO A 28 5.65 -2.47 0.36
N GLY A 29 5.04 -2.09 1.46
CA GLY A 29 3.82 -1.30 1.52
C GLY A 29 3.71 -0.21 0.45
N LEU A 30 2.73 -0.35 -0.40
CA LEU A 30 2.49 0.59 -1.50
C LEU A 30 1.74 1.80 -0.97
N LEU A 31 2.32 2.98 -1.15
CA LEU A 31 1.65 4.24 -0.86
C LEU A 31 1.09 4.80 -2.17
N THR A 32 -0.22 4.96 -2.22
CA THR A 32 -0.92 5.43 -3.43
C THR A 32 -1.50 6.82 -3.21
N ASP A 33 -1.29 7.69 -4.19
CA ASP A 33 -1.76 9.07 -4.18
C ASP A 33 -3.04 9.21 -5.01
N HIS A 34 -4.15 9.49 -4.34
CA HIS A 34 -5.43 9.84 -4.95
C HIS A 34 -5.83 11.28 -4.61
N THR A 35 -4.85 12.16 -4.40
CA THR A 35 -5.10 13.57 -4.17
C THR A 35 -5.28 14.30 -5.51
N VAL A 36 -6.05 15.38 -5.50
CA VAL A 36 -6.42 16.12 -6.72
C VAL A 36 -6.09 17.60 -6.66
N SER A 37 -6.09 18.23 -5.47
CA SER A 37 -5.76 19.64 -5.31
C SER A 37 -4.28 19.84 -4.97
N SER A 38 -3.79 21.06 -5.09
CA SER A 38 -2.42 21.38 -4.69
C SER A 38 -2.18 21.15 -3.21
N VAL A 39 -3.14 21.48 -2.34
CA VAL A 39 -3.02 21.22 -0.90
C VAL A 39 -3.03 19.72 -0.60
N GLY A 40 -3.82 18.96 -1.34
CA GLY A 40 -3.80 17.50 -1.22
C GLY A 40 -2.47 16.89 -1.63
N HIS A 41 -1.90 17.34 -2.73
CA HIS A 41 -0.57 16.90 -3.18
C HIS A 41 0.52 17.27 -2.18
N GLU A 42 0.44 18.44 -1.57
CA GLU A 42 1.36 18.84 -0.51
C GLU A 42 1.23 17.93 0.71
N PHE A 43 0.01 17.58 1.08
CA PHE A 43 -0.24 16.63 2.17
C PHE A 43 0.38 15.27 1.87
N TYR A 44 0.13 14.73 0.69
CA TYR A 44 0.71 13.46 0.25
C TYR A 44 2.24 13.51 0.32
N ARG A 45 2.83 14.57 -0.20
CA ARG A 45 4.29 14.73 -0.21
C ARG A 45 4.85 14.80 1.20
N ALA A 46 4.27 15.63 2.06
CA ALA A 46 4.71 15.76 3.45
C ALA A 46 4.54 14.46 4.23
N PHE A 47 3.47 13.73 3.98
CA PHE A 47 3.24 12.43 4.58
C PHE A 47 4.25 11.40 4.07
N SER A 48 4.43 11.29 2.77
CA SER A 48 5.31 10.29 2.16
C SER A 48 6.78 10.52 2.52
N ASP A 49 7.22 11.76 2.66
CA ASP A 49 8.59 12.08 3.03
C ASP A 49 8.94 11.59 4.44
N LYS A 50 7.96 11.56 5.32
CA LYS A 50 8.14 11.15 6.72
C LYS A 50 7.67 9.73 7.00
N TRP A 51 7.01 9.10 6.04
CA TRP A 51 6.46 7.76 6.21
C TRP A 51 7.56 6.72 6.09
N GLU A 52 7.90 6.09 7.19
CA GLU A 52 8.81 4.95 7.23
C GLU A 52 8.00 3.68 7.39
N SER A 53 7.96 2.88 6.34
CA SER A 53 7.08 1.74 6.28
C SER A 53 7.87 0.44 6.19
N SER A 54 7.71 -0.40 7.19
CA SER A 54 8.04 -1.82 7.13
C SER A 54 6.79 -2.70 6.95
N PHE A 55 5.68 -2.08 6.55
CA PHE A 55 4.41 -2.78 6.47
C PHE A 55 4.14 -3.29 5.05
N THR A 56 3.48 -4.43 4.96
CA THR A 56 2.99 -5.00 3.70
C THR A 56 1.51 -4.67 3.55
N GLY A 57 1.12 -4.13 2.42
CA GLY A 57 -0.26 -3.73 2.15
C GLY A 57 -0.33 -2.47 1.30
N THR A 58 -1.53 -1.97 1.11
CA THR A 58 -1.77 -0.76 0.32
C THR A 58 -2.30 0.35 1.22
N LEU A 59 -1.54 1.43 1.29
CA LEU A 59 -1.92 2.65 1.96
C LEU A 59 -2.32 3.68 0.90
N THR A 60 -3.54 4.19 0.97
CA THR A 60 -4.04 5.14 -0.01
C THR A 60 -4.44 6.44 0.66
N ILE A 61 -3.97 7.55 0.11
CA ILE A 61 -4.38 8.89 0.53
C ILE A 61 -5.38 9.41 -0.49
N ASN A 62 -6.62 9.57 -0.05
CA ASN A 62 -7.72 10.05 -0.87
C ASN A 62 -8.08 11.47 -0.48
N GLU A 63 -8.48 12.26 -1.46
CA GLU A 63 -8.93 13.62 -1.24
C GLU A 63 -10.30 13.84 -1.87
N ARG A 64 -11.15 14.53 -1.10
CA ARG A 64 -12.40 15.08 -1.60
C ARG A 64 -12.34 16.58 -1.44
N PRO A 65 -12.03 17.34 -2.51
CA PRO A 65 -11.95 18.78 -2.42
C PRO A 65 -13.33 19.40 -2.24
N SER A 66 -13.39 20.45 -1.43
CA SER A 66 -14.56 21.28 -1.28
C SER A 66 -14.29 22.66 -1.91
N ALA A 67 -15.27 23.20 -2.62
CA ALA A 67 -15.13 24.48 -3.30
C ALA A 67 -14.95 25.68 -2.35
N ARG A 68 -15.36 25.54 -1.08
CA ARG A 68 -15.40 26.66 -0.13
C ARG A 68 -14.51 26.51 1.10
N TRP A 69 -14.24 25.26 1.54
CA TRP A 69 -13.77 25.02 2.90
C TRP A 69 -12.43 24.30 2.99
N GLY A 70 -11.83 23.96 1.86
CA GLY A 70 -10.61 23.18 1.83
C GLY A 70 -10.85 21.76 1.35
N SER A 71 -10.09 20.79 1.84
CA SER A 71 -10.14 19.42 1.36
C SER A 71 -10.30 18.41 2.48
N TRP A 72 -11.16 17.45 2.25
CA TRP A 72 -11.33 16.30 3.12
C TRP A 72 -10.33 15.23 2.74
N ILE A 73 -9.42 14.89 3.65
CA ILE A 73 -8.40 13.87 3.45
C ILE A 73 -8.78 12.60 4.20
N THR A 74 -8.66 11.47 3.53
CA THR A 74 -8.92 10.15 4.09
C THR A 74 -7.74 9.25 3.79
N ILE A 75 -7.22 8.57 4.79
CA ILE A 75 -6.17 7.56 4.63
C ILE A 75 -6.80 6.20 4.87
N THR A 76 -6.63 5.29 3.90
CA THR A 76 -7.13 3.93 3.98
C THR A 76 -5.99 2.92 3.93
N VAL A 77 -6.12 1.86 4.69
CA VAL A 77 -5.25 0.69 4.63
C VAL A 77 -6.11 -0.48 4.16
N ASP A 78 -5.80 -1.03 2.98
CA ASP A 78 -6.56 -2.14 2.39
C ASP A 78 -8.07 -1.89 2.41
N GLN A 79 -8.49 -0.66 2.07
CA GLN A 79 -9.88 -0.17 2.03
C GLN A 79 -10.47 0.25 3.39
N ASP A 80 -9.84 -0.03 4.49
CA ASP A 80 -10.30 0.41 5.80
C ASP A 80 -9.83 1.83 6.09
N VAL A 81 -10.75 2.71 6.46
CA VAL A 81 -10.44 4.09 6.82
C VAL A 81 -9.76 4.12 8.18
N ILE A 82 -8.54 4.64 8.23
CA ILE A 82 -7.75 4.74 9.46
C ILE A 82 -7.55 6.17 9.94
N PHE A 83 -7.70 7.14 9.04
CA PHE A 83 -7.55 8.56 9.36
C PHE A 83 -8.46 9.38 8.47
N GLN A 84 -9.08 10.39 9.04
CA GLN A 84 -9.86 11.39 8.31
C GLN A 84 -9.60 12.76 8.92
N SER A 85 -9.40 13.75 8.10
CA SER A 85 -9.28 15.12 8.56
C SER A 85 -9.64 16.10 7.44
N PHE A 86 -10.02 17.29 7.85
CA PHE A 86 -10.26 18.38 6.95
C PHE A 86 -9.02 19.28 6.90
N LEU A 87 -8.50 19.53 5.71
CA LEU A 87 -7.36 20.42 5.51
C LEU A 87 -7.86 21.84 5.29
N PHE A 88 -7.63 22.67 6.29
CA PHE A 88 -7.81 24.11 6.16
C PHE A 88 -6.58 24.74 5.52
N PRO A 89 -6.71 25.90 4.87
CA PRO A 89 -5.57 26.59 4.24
C PRO A 89 -4.64 27.26 5.25
N SER A 90 -4.50 26.73 6.45
CA SER A 90 -3.60 27.18 7.49
C SER A 90 -2.41 26.23 7.60
N LYS A 91 -1.20 26.78 7.50
CA LYS A 91 0.02 25.99 7.56
C LYS A 91 0.20 25.26 8.89
N ARG A 92 -0.19 25.90 9.99
CA ARG A 92 -0.11 25.27 11.32
C ARG A 92 -1.01 24.04 11.40
N ASP A 93 -2.23 24.15 10.92
CA ASP A 93 -3.19 23.05 10.93
C ASP A 93 -2.77 21.96 9.95
N PHE A 94 -2.17 22.33 8.83
CA PHE A 94 -1.62 21.40 7.87
C PHE A 94 -0.52 20.52 8.50
N ASP A 95 0.48 21.14 9.11
CA ASP A 95 1.59 20.39 9.73
C ASP A 95 1.11 19.51 10.87
N ARG A 96 0.14 19.99 11.66
CA ARG A 96 -0.48 19.21 12.72
C ARG A 96 -1.20 18.00 12.15
N ASN A 97 -1.98 18.17 11.11
CA ASN A 97 -2.71 17.09 10.47
C ASN A 97 -1.77 16.03 9.88
N VAL A 98 -0.67 16.43 9.27
CA VAL A 98 0.34 15.49 8.77
C VAL A 98 0.92 14.67 9.92
N THR A 99 1.28 15.32 11.02
CA THR A 99 1.84 14.64 12.19
C THR A 99 0.85 13.65 12.82
N ILE A 100 -0.40 14.07 13.00
CA ILE A 100 -1.45 13.20 13.53
C ILE A 100 -1.70 12.03 12.59
N ALA A 101 -1.76 12.28 11.29
CA ALA A 101 -1.95 11.25 10.29
C ALA A 101 -0.84 10.19 10.34
N LEU A 102 0.41 10.61 10.45
CA LEU A 102 1.55 9.70 10.56
C LEU A 102 1.44 8.81 11.80
N VAL A 103 1.13 9.41 12.94
CA VAL A 103 1.01 8.67 14.21
C VAL A 103 -0.17 7.69 14.17
N GLN A 104 -1.34 8.15 13.77
CA GLN A 104 -2.54 7.30 13.72
C GLN A 104 -2.40 6.17 12.70
N THR A 105 -1.78 6.43 11.56
CA THR A 105 -1.53 5.42 10.55
C THR A 105 -0.56 4.36 11.06
N ALA A 106 0.53 4.77 11.69
CA ALA A 106 1.51 3.86 12.27
C ALA A 106 0.87 2.97 13.35
N GLU A 107 0.06 3.54 14.23
CA GLU A 107 -0.65 2.80 15.27
C GLU A 107 -1.67 1.83 14.69
N ALA A 108 -2.43 2.25 13.69
CA ALA A 108 -3.42 1.40 13.05
C ALA A 108 -2.78 0.18 12.39
N ILE A 109 -1.66 0.37 11.71
CA ILE A 109 -0.91 -0.72 11.09
C ILE A 109 -0.37 -1.68 12.14
N LYS A 110 0.19 -1.15 13.23
CA LYS A 110 0.68 -1.95 14.33
C LYS A 110 -0.42 -2.81 14.95
N ARG A 111 -1.60 -2.26 15.16
CA ARG A 111 -2.75 -3.00 15.67
C ARG A 111 -3.17 -4.12 14.71
N ARG A 112 -3.22 -3.83 13.40
CA ARG A 112 -3.55 -4.85 12.39
C ARG A 112 -2.56 -6.01 12.41
N GLN A 113 -1.29 -5.75 12.58
CA GLN A 113 -0.27 -6.79 12.69
C GLN A 113 -0.46 -7.64 13.94
N ILE A 114 -0.76 -7.02 15.07
CA ILE A 114 -1.04 -7.70 16.34
C ILE A 114 -2.29 -8.55 16.20
N ASP A 115 -3.37 -8.01 15.64
CA ASP A 115 -4.63 -8.73 15.45
C ASP A 115 -4.45 -9.95 14.55
N LYS A 116 -3.70 -9.82 13.47
CA LYS A 116 -3.37 -10.96 12.60
C LYS A 116 -2.60 -12.05 13.36
N THR A 117 -1.67 -11.67 14.18
CA THR A 117 -0.89 -12.59 15.00
C THR A 117 -1.78 -13.31 16.03
N LEU A 118 -2.67 -12.56 16.70
CA LEU A 118 -3.61 -13.12 17.67
C LEU A 118 -4.63 -14.05 17.02
N LEU A 119 -5.14 -13.70 15.83
CA LEU A 119 -6.07 -14.55 15.11
C LEU A 119 -5.42 -15.86 14.67
N SER A 120 -4.20 -15.82 14.19
CA SER A 120 -3.46 -17.04 13.83
C SER A 120 -3.17 -17.92 15.04
N THR A 121 -2.91 -17.32 16.20
CA THR A 121 -2.70 -18.04 17.46
C THR A 121 -4.03 -18.54 18.02
N GLY A 122 -5.11 -17.76 17.88
CA GLY A 122 -6.45 -18.16 18.32
C GLY A 122 -7.02 -19.33 17.53
N ASP A 123 -6.76 -19.41 16.23
CA ASP A 123 -7.17 -20.54 15.40
C ASP A 123 -6.47 -21.82 15.80
N LEU A 124 -5.23 -21.74 16.25
CA LEU A 124 -4.48 -22.91 16.74
C LEU A 124 -5.01 -23.43 18.07
N THR A 125 -5.55 -22.56 18.93
CA THR A 125 -6.13 -22.95 20.21
C THR A 125 -7.54 -23.46 20.10
N SER A 126 -8.29 -23.09 19.09
CA SER A 126 -9.67 -23.56 18.86
C SER A 126 -9.70 -25.00 18.35
N ASP A 127 -8.65 -25.50 17.75
CA ASP A 127 -8.55 -26.87 17.27
C ASP A 127 -8.24 -27.87 18.39
N GLU A 128 -7.91 -27.42 19.58
CA GLU A 128 -7.65 -28.28 20.73
C GLU A 128 -8.91 -28.66 21.53
N PHE A 129 -10.04 -28.18 21.13
CA PHE A 129 -11.34 -28.52 21.69
C PHE A 129 -12.16 -29.28 20.66
#